data_17dd7bb5431bff1c943c3c3d2da8a7bd
#
_entry.id   17dd7bb5431bff1c943c3c3d2da8a7bd
#
_cell.length_a   1.000
_cell.length_b   1.000
_cell.length_c   1.000
_cell.angle_alpha   90.00
_cell.angle_beta   90.00
_cell.angle_gamma   90.00
#
_symmetry.space_group_name_H-M   'P 1'
#
loop_
_entity.id
_entity.type
_entity.pdbx_description
1 polymer ?
#
loop_
_entity_poly.entity_id
_entity_poly.type
_entity_poly.pdbx_seq_one_letter_code
_entity_poly.pdbx_strand_id
1 'polypeptide(L)'
;PAAADILLVPRDRKRFTGRSTLRELYLQWRSPVGLLRVGQMHSQWGLGMVAHSGEDDPEYFADTLLGDRVDRIQWTMKPAAFFSDSRFAQGLHLSLGADLVFEDDHAKLLDGDLAWQGVGALFWQGNVLPDKYDLFLGLYVAYRNQEFDNGDKLEATAVDLFTRHSVALGSKGARLNVAAEGVVQVGRTDAFRGDRAHTGVDVSAWGAAIRAEVELPRYRIVPGLELGVASGDADREDGTSRAFAFDPDYRVGMILFPELLGRMSAWSASRIADPSLQGAPSKGYDLALTNGAVTNALYLYPRLKFTALKGLDIRLAFLWARALAAVTDPYNANLSNGGYPVGYRGGRPSKDLGYEIDVGVSYTTPKIWGPFAFRLGLQGGWAKPGAAFDDANGNALGAIYKIRAMADLTF
;
A
#
# COMPACT_ATOMS: atom_id res chain seq x y z
N PRO A 1 -21.64 21.78 8.32
CA PRO A 1 -21.50 20.60 9.16
C PRO A 1 -20.05 20.39 9.49
N ALA A 2 -19.77 20.18 10.77
CA ALA A 2 -18.41 20.06 11.27
C ALA A 2 -17.74 18.84 10.66
N ALA A 3 -16.43 18.95 10.41
CA ALA A 3 -15.57 17.86 9.89
C ALA A 3 -15.62 16.56 10.74
N ALA A 4 -16.24 16.60 11.90
CA ALA A 4 -16.43 15.45 12.76
C ALA A 4 -17.39 14.38 12.21
N ASP A 5 -18.30 14.74 11.30
CA ASP A 5 -19.30 13.80 10.75
C ASP A 5 -18.75 12.96 9.57
N ILE A 6 -17.55 13.30 9.08
CA ILE A 6 -16.90 12.59 7.97
C ILE A 6 -16.26 11.25 8.44
N LEU A 7 -16.50 10.85 9.64
CA LEU A 7 -15.57 10.05 10.42
C LEU A 7 -15.62 8.54 10.19
N LEU A 8 -16.51 7.97 9.40
CA LEU A 8 -16.68 6.54 9.46
C LEU A 8 -16.78 5.94 8.08
N VAL A 9 -15.65 5.47 7.59
CA VAL A 9 -15.63 4.51 6.50
C VAL A 9 -16.35 3.24 7.01
N PRO A 10 -17.46 2.82 6.43
CA PRO A 10 -18.21 1.64 6.91
C PRO A 10 -17.39 0.36 6.96
N ARG A 11 -16.36 0.23 6.12
CA ARG A 11 -15.43 -0.92 6.09
C ARG A 11 -14.59 -1.06 7.36
N ASP A 12 -14.15 0.04 7.97
CA ASP A 12 -13.33 -0.01 9.19
C ASP A 12 -14.07 -0.52 10.43
N ARG A 13 -15.38 -0.39 10.46
CA ARG A 13 -16.20 -0.92 11.57
C ARG A 13 -16.20 -2.44 11.62
N LYS A 14 -16.08 -3.14 10.50
CA LYS A 14 -16.05 -4.61 10.47
C LYS A 14 -14.72 -5.19 10.93
N ARG A 15 -13.62 -4.44 10.85
CA ARG A 15 -12.28 -4.87 11.27
C ARG A 15 -12.13 -5.02 12.79
N PHE A 16 -12.93 -4.31 13.60
CA PHE A 16 -12.85 -4.29 15.06
C PHE A 16 -13.88 -5.14 15.80
N THR A 17 -14.66 -5.95 15.11
CA THR A 17 -15.75 -6.73 15.72
C THR A 17 -15.31 -8.05 16.38
N GLY A 18 -14.11 -8.14 16.92
CA GLY A 18 -13.71 -9.27 17.79
C GLY A 18 -13.83 -10.67 17.16
N ARG A 19 -13.86 -10.78 15.83
CA ARG A 19 -13.87 -12.08 15.14
C ARG A 19 -12.47 -12.61 15.08
N SER A 20 -12.28 -13.83 15.54
CA SER A 20 -11.05 -14.56 15.26
C SER A 20 -10.98 -14.82 13.75
N THR A 21 -9.90 -14.39 13.11
CA THR A 21 -9.66 -14.60 11.68
C THR A 21 -8.49 -15.56 11.52
N LEU A 22 -8.69 -16.60 10.73
CA LEU A 22 -7.59 -17.44 10.29
C LEU A 22 -6.78 -16.63 9.28
N ARG A 23 -5.52 -16.35 9.60
CA ARG A 23 -4.63 -15.60 8.70
C ARG A 23 -3.89 -16.52 7.75
N GLU A 24 -3.33 -17.62 8.26
CA GLU A 24 -2.59 -18.59 7.47
C GLU A 24 -2.90 -20.02 7.91
N LEU A 25 -3.16 -20.88 6.96
CA LEU A 25 -3.24 -22.33 7.11
C LEU A 25 -2.89 -22.99 5.78
N TYR A 26 -1.68 -23.50 5.64
CA TYR A 26 -1.25 -24.17 4.43
C TYR A 26 -0.41 -25.41 4.71
N LEU A 27 -0.42 -26.33 3.77
CA LEU A 27 0.48 -27.45 3.71
C LEU A 27 1.69 -27.12 2.84
N GLN A 28 2.88 -27.54 3.28
CA GLN A 28 4.11 -27.36 2.56
C GLN A 28 4.78 -28.72 2.30
N TRP A 29 5.05 -29.02 1.04
CA TRP A 29 5.76 -30.21 0.65
C TRP A 29 7.02 -29.87 -0.12
N ARG A 30 8.17 -30.35 0.36
CA ARG A 30 9.48 -30.22 -0.31
C ARG A 30 9.76 -31.49 -1.10
N SER A 31 10.01 -31.34 -2.38
CA SER A 31 10.37 -32.39 -3.32
C SER A 31 11.72 -32.08 -3.97
N PRO A 32 12.35 -33.09 -4.64
CA PRO A 32 13.57 -32.85 -5.41
C PRO A 32 13.42 -31.80 -6.54
N VAL A 33 12.19 -31.58 -7.00
CA VAL A 33 11.88 -30.67 -8.12
C VAL A 33 11.33 -29.33 -7.67
N GLY A 34 11.21 -29.10 -6.37
CA GLY A 34 10.74 -27.81 -5.86
C GLY A 34 9.91 -27.90 -4.59
N LEU A 35 9.35 -26.78 -4.22
CA LEU A 35 8.50 -26.57 -3.05
C LEU A 35 7.06 -26.33 -3.50
N LEU A 36 6.15 -27.20 -3.08
CA LEU A 36 4.71 -27.01 -3.24
C LEU A 36 4.11 -26.49 -1.94
N ARG A 37 3.28 -25.45 -2.03
CA ARG A 37 2.42 -24.93 -0.93
C ARG A 37 0.98 -24.93 -1.40
N VAL A 38 0.06 -25.33 -0.51
CA VAL A 38 -1.37 -25.36 -0.80
C VAL A 38 -2.15 -24.95 0.44
N GLY A 39 -3.01 -23.96 0.33
CA GLY A 39 -3.88 -23.47 1.40
C GLY A 39 -3.93 -21.94 1.48
N GLN A 40 -4.51 -21.45 2.57
CA GLN A 40 -4.64 -20.03 2.83
C GLN A 40 -3.30 -19.43 3.29
N MET A 41 -2.87 -18.36 2.63
CA MET A 41 -1.63 -17.66 2.94
C MET A 41 -1.71 -16.18 2.56
N HIS A 42 -0.78 -15.39 3.06
CA HIS A 42 -0.62 -14.01 2.61
C HIS A 42 0.01 -13.94 1.22
N SER A 43 -0.42 -12.93 0.46
CA SER A 43 0.26 -12.51 -0.76
C SER A 43 1.21 -11.36 -0.44
N GLN A 44 2.48 -11.50 -0.80
CA GLN A 44 3.50 -10.47 -0.60
C GLN A 44 4.48 -10.49 -1.77
N TRP A 45 4.75 -9.31 -2.31
CA TRP A 45 5.82 -9.12 -3.29
C TRP A 45 6.50 -7.77 -3.09
N GLY A 46 7.81 -7.71 -3.28
CA GLY A 46 8.59 -6.48 -3.27
C GLY A 46 8.50 -5.66 -1.98
N LEU A 47 8.29 -4.38 -2.12
CA LEU A 47 7.94 -3.45 -1.03
C LEU A 47 6.46 -3.56 -0.64
N GLY A 48 5.65 -4.25 -1.43
CA GLY A 48 4.23 -4.43 -1.21
C GLY A 48 3.36 -3.38 -1.92
N MET A 49 3.77 -2.91 -3.09
CA MET A 49 2.97 -1.93 -3.84
C MET A 49 1.72 -2.54 -4.49
N VAL A 50 1.74 -3.85 -4.78
CA VAL A 50 0.63 -4.58 -5.46
C VAL A 50 0.07 -5.70 -4.60
N ALA A 51 0.90 -6.31 -3.76
CA ALA A 51 0.52 -7.41 -2.89
C ALA A 51 1.24 -7.27 -1.55
N HIS A 52 0.50 -7.04 -0.48
CA HIS A 52 1.01 -6.74 0.84
C HIS A 52 0.44 -7.69 1.90
N SER A 53 1.31 -8.27 2.72
CA SER A 53 0.91 -9.22 3.77
C SER A 53 0.21 -8.55 4.97
N GLY A 54 0.16 -7.23 5.02
CA GLY A 54 -0.32 -6.47 6.18
C GLY A 54 0.66 -6.45 7.35
N GLU A 55 1.81 -7.11 7.22
CA GLU A 55 2.88 -7.09 8.20
C GLU A 55 3.78 -5.91 7.93
N ASP A 56 3.48 -4.78 8.54
CA ASP A 56 4.34 -3.63 8.47
C ASP A 56 5.26 -3.52 9.68
N ASP A 57 6.45 -2.99 9.42
CA ASP A 57 7.34 -2.62 10.49
C ASP A 57 6.79 -1.37 11.19
N PRO A 58 6.45 -1.45 12.49
CA PRO A 58 6.04 -0.28 13.28
C PRO A 58 7.07 0.85 13.25
N GLU A 59 8.27 0.58 12.75
CA GLU A 59 9.31 1.58 12.52
C GLU A 59 8.95 2.59 11.44
N TYR A 60 7.97 2.27 10.58
CA TYR A 60 7.51 3.15 9.51
C TYR A 60 6.22 3.90 9.81
N PHE A 61 5.81 3.99 11.08
CA PHE A 61 4.55 4.60 11.51
C PHE A 61 3.30 3.92 10.93
N ALA A 62 3.47 2.69 10.46
CA ALA A 62 2.38 1.89 9.89
C ALA A 62 1.60 1.13 10.97
N ASP A 63 0.40 0.70 10.62
CA ASP A 63 -0.42 -0.20 11.41
C ASP A 63 -0.26 -1.63 10.91
N THR A 64 -0.26 -2.62 11.81
CA THR A 64 -0.43 -4.01 11.41
C THR A 64 -1.87 -4.20 10.93
N LEU A 65 -2.04 -4.56 9.67
CA LEU A 65 -3.31 -4.77 9.01
C LEU A 65 -3.50 -6.25 8.67
N LEU A 66 -4.62 -6.60 8.08
CA LEU A 66 -4.91 -7.99 7.77
C LEU A 66 -4.10 -8.51 6.58
N GLY A 67 -3.75 -7.64 5.64
CA GLY A 67 -3.05 -7.98 4.41
C GLY A 67 -3.89 -8.74 3.40
N ASP A 68 -3.33 -8.94 2.23
CA ASP A 68 -3.90 -9.76 1.18
C ASP A 68 -3.87 -11.23 1.56
N ARG A 69 -5.02 -11.87 1.60
CA ARG A 69 -5.18 -13.28 1.91
C ARG A 69 -5.73 -14.02 0.70
N VAL A 70 -5.06 -15.08 0.34
CA VAL A 70 -5.42 -15.91 -0.82
C VAL A 70 -5.42 -17.39 -0.45
N ASP A 71 -6.35 -18.14 -1.00
CA ASP A 71 -6.29 -19.59 -1.05
C ASP A 71 -5.47 -19.96 -2.29
N ARG A 72 -4.23 -20.37 -2.08
CA ARG A 72 -3.21 -20.49 -3.14
C ARG A 72 -2.71 -21.92 -3.29
N ILE A 73 -2.50 -22.32 -4.54
CA ILE A 73 -1.61 -23.42 -4.91
C ILE A 73 -0.36 -22.79 -5.52
N GLN A 74 0.80 -22.99 -4.89
CA GLN A 74 2.06 -22.37 -5.31
C GLN A 74 3.15 -23.44 -5.47
N TRP A 75 3.86 -23.38 -6.59
CA TRP A 75 5.04 -24.19 -6.83
C TRP A 75 6.25 -23.30 -7.09
N THR A 76 7.32 -23.52 -6.33
CA THR A 76 8.58 -22.76 -6.44
C THR A 76 9.74 -23.72 -6.67
N MET A 77 10.55 -23.46 -7.68
CA MET A 77 11.73 -24.26 -8.01
C MET A 77 12.95 -23.39 -8.30
N LYS A 78 14.11 -24.05 -8.38
CA LYS A 78 15.39 -23.47 -8.83
C LYS A 78 15.78 -24.07 -10.17
N PRO A 79 15.31 -23.51 -11.30
CA PRO A 79 15.44 -24.17 -12.61
C PRO A 79 16.90 -24.37 -13.04
N ALA A 80 17.78 -23.42 -12.77
CA ALA A 80 19.18 -23.50 -13.15
C ALA A 80 20.00 -24.45 -12.25
N ALA A 81 19.53 -24.73 -11.03
CA ALA A 81 20.20 -25.65 -10.11
C ALA A 81 20.19 -27.11 -10.55
N PHE A 82 19.31 -27.48 -11.48
CA PHE A 82 19.33 -28.80 -12.11
C PHE A 82 20.53 -29.04 -13.03
N PHE A 83 21.17 -27.95 -13.49
CA PHE A 83 22.23 -28.01 -14.49
C PHE A 83 23.57 -27.49 -13.97
N SER A 84 23.60 -26.79 -12.83
CA SER A 84 24.82 -26.17 -12.31
C SER A 84 24.76 -25.89 -10.80
N ASP A 85 25.84 -26.16 -10.11
CA ASP A 85 26.04 -25.80 -8.69
C ASP A 85 26.58 -24.37 -8.51
N SER A 86 26.68 -23.58 -9.57
CA SER A 86 27.14 -22.21 -9.49
C SER A 86 26.24 -21.36 -8.57
N ARG A 87 26.79 -20.35 -7.93
CA ARG A 87 26.01 -19.41 -7.07
C ARG A 87 24.85 -18.78 -7.82
N PHE A 88 25.05 -18.46 -9.09
CA PHE A 88 24.00 -17.90 -9.93
C PHE A 88 22.83 -18.90 -10.09
N ALA A 89 23.14 -20.14 -10.43
CA ALA A 89 22.12 -21.19 -10.62
C ALA A 89 21.36 -21.48 -9.33
N GLN A 90 22.05 -21.49 -8.18
CA GLN A 90 21.42 -21.72 -6.87
C GLN A 90 20.58 -20.55 -6.39
N GLY A 91 20.85 -19.32 -6.87
CA GLY A 91 20.11 -18.11 -6.56
C GLY A 91 18.88 -17.86 -7.42
N LEU A 92 18.76 -18.50 -8.60
CA LEU A 92 17.66 -18.28 -9.53
C LEU A 92 16.44 -19.14 -9.13
N HIS A 93 15.29 -18.48 -8.97
CA HIS A 93 14.03 -19.09 -8.57
C HIS A 93 12.94 -18.76 -9.59
N LEU A 94 12.07 -19.74 -9.84
CA LEU A 94 10.81 -19.58 -10.54
C LEU A 94 9.69 -19.99 -9.60
N SER A 95 8.70 -19.13 -9.41
CA SER A 95 7.50 -19.41 -8.61
C SER A 95 6.27 -19.19 -9.48
N LEU A 96 5.34 -20.13 -9.45
CA LEU A 96 4.06 -20.07 -10.13
C LEU A 96 2.96 -20.35 -9.12
N GLY A 97 1.86 -19.61 -9.21
CA GLY A 97 0.72 -19.76 -8.30
C GLY A 97 -0.61 -19.52 -8.98
N ALA A 98 -1.63 -20.17 -8.45
CA ALA A 98 -3.04 -19.91 -8.78
C ALA A 98 -3.78 -19.65 -7.47
N ASP A 99 -4.53 -18.56 -7.43
CA ASP A 99 -5.18 -18.04 -6.24
C ASP A 99 -6.69 -17.93 -6.43
N LEU A 100 -7.42 -18.27 -5.39
CA LEU A 100 -8.72 -17.70 -5.09
C LEU A 100 -8.51 -16.62 -4.02
N VAL A 101 -8.86 -15.38 -4.32
CA VAL A 101 -8.68 -14.27 -3.37
C VAL A 101 -9.71 -14.43 -2.25
N PHE A 102 -9.24 -14.60 -1.02
CA PHE A 102 -10.11 -14.72 0.14
C PHE A 102 -10.54 -13.34 0.62
N GLU A 103 -9.59 -12.42 0.78
CA GLU A 103 -9.84 -11.02 1.12
C GLU A 103 -8.63 -10.16 0.77
N ASP A 104 -8.86 -9.11 0.00
CA ASP A 104 -7.95 -7.99 -0.24
C ASP A 104 -8.73 -6.67 -0.29
N ASP A 105 -8.12 -5.61 -0.80
CA ASP A 105 -8.76 -4.30 -0.89
C ASP A 105 -9.89 -4.20 -1.91
N HIS A 106 -9.89 -5.08 -2.89
CA HIS A 106 -10.84 -5.06 -4.01
C HIS A 106 -11.80 -6.24 -4.01
N ALA A 107 -11.56 -7.28 -3.23
CA ALA A 107 -12.40 -8.47 -3.17
C ALA A 107 -12.55 -9.02 -1.76
N LYS A 108 -13.77 -9.49 -1.46
CA LYS A 108 -14.10 -10.23 -0.25
C LYS A 108 -14.98 -11.41 -0.62
N LEU A 109 -14.41 -12.61 -0.62
CA LEU A 109 -15.11 -13.85 -0.97
C LEU A 109 -16.38 -14.04 -0.12
N LEU A 110 -16.31 -13.73 1.18
CA LEU A 110 -17.46 -13.91 2.09
C LEU A 110 -18.55 -12.83 1.95
N ASP A 111 -18.26 -11.73 1.24
CA ASP A 111 -19.24 -10.69 0.93
C ASP A 111 -19.85 -10.89 -0.46
N GLY A 112 -19.40 -11.90 -1.24
CA GLY A 112 -19.95 -12.30 -2.53
C GLY A 112 -19.05 -12.02 -3.74
N ASP A 113 -17.91 -11.39 -3.54
CA ASP A 113 -16.93 -11.16 -4.63
C ASP A 113 -16.22 -12.45 -5.00
N LEU A 114 -16.08 -12.72 -6.28
CA LEU A 114 -15.31 -13.86 -6.79
C LEU A 114 -14.12 -13.36 -7.60
N ALA A 115 -12.94 -13.48 -7.03
CA ALA A 115 -11.70 -13.09 -7.68
C ALA A 115 -10.71 -14.25 -7.72
N TRP A 116 -10.20 -14.57 -8.90
CA TRP A 116 -9.09 -15.50 -9.05
C TRP A 116 -7.92 -14.81 -9.75
N GLN A 117 -6.71 -15.26 -9.46
CA GLN A 117 -5.50 -14.73 -10.08
C GLN A 117 -4.52 -15.86 -10.40
N GLY A 118 -3.82 -15.67 -11.53
CA GLY A 118 -2.59 -16.40 -11.83
C GLY A 118 -1.40 -15.54 -11.51
N VAL A 119 -0.44 -16.07 -10.77
CA VAL A 119 0.77 -15.32 -10.39
C VAL A 119 2.02 -16.06 -10.82
N GLY A 120 3.01 -15.30 -11.30
CA GLY A 120 4.31 -15.82 -11.68
C GLY A 120 5.43 -14.90 -11.20
N ALA A 121 6.50 -15.46 -10.66
CA ALA A 121 7.68 -14.70 -10.28
C ALA A 121 8.95 -15.41 -10.75
N LEU A 122 9.84 -14.66 -11.39
CA LEU A 122 11.20 -15.07 -11.68
C LEU A 122 12.15 -14.15 -10.92
N PHE A 123 12.94 -14.71 -10.02
CA PHE A 123 13.82 -13.88 -9.20
C PHE A 123 15.14 -14.55 -8.91
N TRP A 124 16.16 -13.71 -8.74
CA TRP A 124 17.45 -14.11 -8.26
C TRP A 124 17.68 -13.55 -6.86
N GLN A 125 18.11 -14.41 -5.95
CA GLN A 125 18.44 -14.04 -4.58
C GLN A 125 19.73 -14.71 -4.14
N GLY A 126 20.65 -13.93 -3.59
CA GLY A 126 21.90 -14.49 -3.06
C GLY A 126 22.93 -13.43 -2.68
N ASN A 127 24.04 -13.93 -2.18
CA ASN A 127 25.21 -13.12 -1.84
C ASN A 127 26.09 -12.97 -3.06
N VAL A 128 26.19 -11.76 -3.59
CA VAL A 128 27.10 -11.44 -4.70
C VAL A 128 28.55 -11.46 -4.18
N LEU A 129 28.77 -10.86 -3.01
CA LEU A 129 30.01 -10.92 -2.25
C LEU A 129 29.70 -11.40 -0.83
N PRO A 130 30.24 -12.54 -0.37
CA PRO A 130 29.97 -13.08 0.94
C PRO A 130 30.18 -12.03 2.03
N ASP A 131 29.19 -11.94 2.94
CA ASP A 131 29.12 -11.02 4.08
C ASP A 131 29.18 -9.52 3.75
N LYS A 132 29.25 -9.17 2.46
CA LYS A 132 29.40 -7.78 2.01
C LYS A 132 28.28 -7.27 1.15
N TYR A 133 27.71 -8.12 0.30
CA TYR A 133 26.71 -7.67 -0.64
C TYR A 133 25.67 -8.75 -0.93
N ASP A 134 24.45 -8.51 -0.45
CA ASP A 134 23.26 -9.31 -0.74
C ASP A 134 22.44 -8.61 -1.80
N LEU A 135 21.94 -9.38 -2.77
CA LEU A 135 21.11 -8.91 -3.85
C LEU A 135 19.83 -9.77 -3.95
N PHE A 136 18.72 -9.11 -4.11
CA PHE A 136 17.49 -9.66 -4.67
C PHE A 136 17.12 -8.86 -5.92
N LEU A 137 16.78 -9.55 -7.01
CA LEU A 137 16.24 -8.96 -8.23
C LEU A 137 15.15 -9.88 -8.74
N GLY A 138 13.96 -9.35 -8.99
CA GLY A 138 12.85 -10.17 -9.40
C GLY A 138 11.83 -9.44 -10.27
N LEU A 139 11.20 -10.21 -11.14
CA LEU A 139 10.05 -9.85 -11.95
C LEU A 139 8.85 -10.65 -11.46
N TYR A 140 7.73 -9.98 -11.25
CA TYR A 140 6.46 -10.57 -10.87
C TYR A 140 5.38 -10.17 -11.86
N VAL A 141 4.52 -11.11 -12.18
CA VAL A 141 3.36 -10.87 -13.03
C VAL A 141 2.15 -11.47 -12.34
N ALA A 142 1.09 -10.69 -12.20
CA ALA A 142 -0.20 -11.13 -11.71
C ALA A 142 -1.28 -10.82 -12.75
N TYR A 143 -2.06 -11.84 -13.13
CA TYR A 143 -3.28 -11.68 -13.91
C TYR A 143 -4.46 -11.96 -13.01
N ARG A 144 -5.42 -11.04 -12.95
CA ARG A 144 -6.63 -11.11 -12.14
C ARG A 144 -7.87 -11.06 -12.99
N ASN A 145 -8.83 -11.91 -12.67
CA ASN A 145 -10.20 -11.85 -13.17
C ASN A 145 -11.15 -11.88 -11.96
N GLN A 146 -12.04 -10.90 -11.87
CA GLN A 146 -12.93 -10.72 -10.75
C GLN A 146 -14.35 -10.39 -11.21
N GLU A 147 -15.32 -10.95 -10.51
CA GLU A 147 -16.72 -10.56 -10.55
C GLU A 147 -17.11 -10.08 -9.15
N PHE A 148 -17.59 -8.84 -9.07
CA PHE A 148 -18.07 -8.23 -7.82
C PHE A 148 -19.48 -8.75 -7.47
N ASP A 149 -19.89 -8.61 -6.23
CA ASP A 149 -21.22 -9.00 -5.73
C ASP A 149 -22.39 -8.35 -6.49
N ASN A 150 -22.17 -7.19 -7.08
CA ASN A 150 -23.13 -6.44 -7.90
C ASN A 150 -23.11 -6.83 -9.40
N GLY A 151 -22.25 -7.80 -9.81
CA GLY A 151 -22.08 -8.27 -11.18
C GLY A 151 -21.13 -7.45 -12.04
N ASP A 152 -20.52 -6.37 -11.53
CA ASP A 152 -19.45 -5.65 -12.23
C ASP A 152 -18.21 -6.55 -12.35
N LYS A 153 -17.36 -6.32 -13.34
CA LYS A 153 -16.19 -7.14 -13.64
C LYS A 153 -14.89 -6.33 -13.63
N LEU A 154 -13.82 -6.99 -13.27
CA LEU A 154 -12.45 -6.49 -13.38
C LEU A 154 -11.57 -7.56 -14.01
N GLU A 155 -10.86 -7.19 -15.06
CA GLU A 155 -9.78 -7.97 -15.65
C GLU A 155 -8.53 -7.10 -15.70
N ALA A 156 -7.45 -7.52 -15.02
CA ALA A 156 -6.25 -6.72 -14.92
C ALA A 156 -4.99 -7.57 -14.91
N THR A 157 -3.91 -7.02 -15.47
CA THR A 157 -2.56 -7.58 -15.42
C THR A 157 -1.65 -6.53 -14.79
N ALA A 158 -0.90 -6.94 -13.76
CA ALA A 158 0.19 -6.17 -13.18
C ALA A 158 1.53 -6.82 -13.53
N VAL A 159 2.49 -5.99 -13.95
CA VAL A 159 3.89 -6.38 -14.15
C VAL A 159 4.73 -5.54 -13.20
N ASP A 160 5.49 -6.20 -12.37
CA ASP A 160 6.22 -5.59 -11.25
C ASP A 160 7.68 -6.01 -11.27
N LEU A 161 8.57 -5.03 -11.17
CA LEU A 161 10.01 -5.22 -11.05
C LEU A 161 10.48 -4.76 -9.69
N PHE A 162 11.07 -5.66 -8.92
CA PHE A 162 11.61 -5.37 -7.60
C PHE A 162 13.09 -5.69 -7.49
N THR A 163 13.84 -4.82 -6.80
CA THR A 163 15.24 -5.09 -6.44
C THR A 163 15.53 -4.64 -5.00
N ARG A 164 16.37 -5.41 -4.31
CA ARG A 164 16.86 -5.08 -2.98
C ARG A 164 18.37 -5.34 -2.91
N HIS A 165 19.08 -4.34 -2.43
CA HIS A 165 20.52 -4.34 -2.24
C HIS A 165 20.84 -4.13 -0.76
N SER A 166 21.70 -4.95 -0.19
CA SER A 166 22.22 -4.76 1.16
C SER A 166 23.72 -4.86 1.13
N VAL A 167 24.40 -3.73 1.38
CA VAL A 167 25.85 -3.56 1.21
C VAL A 167 26.52 -3.19 2.53
N ALA A 168 27.49 -3.96 2.96
CA ALA A 168 28.30 -3.63 4.13
C ALA A 168 29.22 -2.45 3.82
N LEU A 169 29.19 -1.40 4.66
CA LEU A 169 30.00 -0.20 4.52
C LEU A 169 31.18 -0.23 5.49
N GLY A 170 32.35 -0.67 5.00
CA GLY A 170 33.58 -0.73 5.79
C GLY A 170 33.54 -1.80 6.90
N SER A 171 34.42 -1.67 7.88
CA SER A 171 34.66 -2.68 8.92
C SER A 171 33.89 -2.48 10.23
N LYS A 172 33.07 -1.41 10.35
CA LYS A 172 32.42 -1.00 11.62
C LYS A 172 30.96 -1.44 11.73
N GLY A 173 30.54 -2.39 10.89
CA GLY A 173 29.19 -2.93 10.89
C GLY A 173 28.12 -1.99 10.31
N ALA A 174 28.51 -0.90 9.65
CA ALA A 174 27.58 -0.06 8.92
C ALA A 174 27.08 -0.79 7.66
N ARG A 175 25.81 -0.59 7.30
CA ARG A 175 25.16 -1.25 6.16
C ARG A 175 24.25 -0.28 5.43
N LEU A 176 24.34 -0.28 4.11
CA LEU A 176 23.40 0.42 3.23
C LEU A 176 22.38 -0.60 2.70
N ASN A 177 21.11 -0.35 2.94
CA ASN A 177 19.99 -1.10 2.40
C ASN A 177 19.25 -0.21 1.41
N VAL A 178 19.08 -0.68 0.17
CA VAL A 178 18.31 0.01 -0.86
C VAL A 178 17.32 -0.98 -1.45
N ALA A 179 16.07 -0.61 -1.53
CA ALA A 179 15.04 -1.36 -2.22
C ALA A 179 14.29 -0.45 -3.19
N ALA A 180 13.97 -0.97 -4.37
CA ALA A 180 13.19 -0.25 -5.36
C ALA A 180 12.19 -1.20 -6.03
N GLU A 181 11.00 -0.68 -6.27
CA GLU A 181 9.90 -1.39 -6.92
C GLU A 181 9.26 -0.49 -7.96
N GLY A 182 8.86 -1.06 -9.09
CA GLY A 182 8.17 -0.35 -10.15
C GLY A 182 7.14 -1.24 -10.81
N VAL A 183 5.93 -0.73 -10.96
CA VAL A 183 4.74 -1.45 -11.39
C VAL A 183 4.11 -0.78 -12.59
N VAL A 184 3.66 -1.58 -13.54
CA VAL A 184 2.73 -1.18 -14.59
C VAL A 184 1.50 -2.08 -14.52
N GLN A 185 0.32 -1.47 -14.56
CA GLN A 185 -0.96 -2.16 -14.51
C GLN A 185 -1.80 -1.81 -15.74
N VAL A 186 -2.34 -2.82 -16.40
CA VAL A 186 -3.24 -2.67 -17.54
C VAL A 186 -4.43 -3.60 -17.37
N GLY A 187 -5.60 -3.17 -17.87
CA GLY A 187 -6.80 -3.98 -17.72
C GLY A 187 -8.06 -3.26 -18.15
N ARG A 188 -9.20 -3.78 -17.73
CA ARG A 188 -10.51 -3.21 -17.95
C ARG A 188 -11.42 -3.52 -16.77
N THR A 189 -12.32 -2.59 -16.42
CA THR A 189 -13.29 -2.78 -15.34
C THR A 189 -14.59 -2.05 -15.62
N ASP A 190 -15.70 -2.65 -15.17
CA ASP A 190 -17.02 -2.02 -15.15
C ASP A 190 -17.31 -1.36 -13.78
N ALA A 191 -16.49 -1.66 -12.76
CA ALA A 191 -16.67 -1.15 -11.40
C ALA A 191 -16.39 0.36 -11.27
N PHE A 192 -15.56 0.90 -12.15
CA PHE A 192 -15.39 2.34 -12.28
C PHE A 192 -16.42 2.85 -13.27
N ARG A 193 -17.49 3.40 -12.75
CA ARG A 193 -18.58 3.94 -13.58
C ARG A 193 -18.14 5.23 -14.22
N GLY A 194 -17.71 5.12 -15.46
CA GLY A 194 -17.56 6.23 -16.37
C GLY A 194 -18.88 6.83 -16.78
N ASP A 195 -18.84 7.72 -17.78
CA ASP A 195 -20.03 8.21 -18.45
C ASP A 195 -20.92 7.01 -18.84
N ARG A 196 -22.24 7.08 -18.59
CA ARG A 196 -23.20 6.02 -18.93
C ARG A 196 -23.16 5.55 -20.40
N ALA A 197 -22.49 6.30 -21.28
CA ALA A 197 -22.26 5.95 -22.67
C ALA A 197 -21.14 4.90 -22.86
N HIS A 198 -20.27 4.67 -21.89
CA HIS A 198 -19.16 3.73 -21.97
C HIS A 198 -19.38 2.58 -21.01
N THR A 199 -19.64 1.40 -21.55
CA THR A 199 -19.64 0.16 -20.79
C THR A 199 -18.20 -0.26 -20.54
N GLY A 200 -17.70 0.01 -19.34
CA GLY A 200 -16.36 -0.32 -18.91
C GLY A 200 -15.31 0.78 -19.11
N VAL A 201 -14.28 0.77 -18.27
CA VAL A 201 -13.15 1.70 -18.27
C VAL A 201 -11.88 0.90 -18.47
N ASP A 202 -11.04 1.31 -19.43
CA ASP A 202 -9.71 0.72 -19.59
C ASP A 202 -8.79 1.23 -18.47
N VAL A 203 -7.95 0.34 -17.93
CA VAL A 203 -6.98 0.67 -16.89
C VAL A 203 -5.58 0.71 -17.50
N SER A 204 -4.85 1.79 -17.28
CA SER A 204 -3.46 1.96 -17.71
C SER A 204 -2.71 2.81 -16.69
N ALA A 205 -2.21 2.21 -15.66
CA ALA A 205 -1.66 2.89 -14.50
C ALA A 205 -0.25 2.41 -14.17
N TRP A 206 0.53 3.21 -13.46
CA TRP A 206 1.89 2.85 -13.07
C TRP A 206 2.28 3.52 -11.74
N GLY A 207 3.22 2.90 -11.05
CA GLY A 207 3.78 3.43 -9.83
C GLY A 207 5.23 2.97 -9.63
N ALA A 208 5.95 3.69 -8.79
CA ALA A 208 7.30 3.29 -8.38
C ALA A 208 7.61 3.82 -6.98
N ALA A 209 8.44 3.08 -6.25
CA ALA A 209 8.99 3.52 -4.98
C ALA A 209 10.45 3.09 -4.84
N ILE A 210 11.24 3.91 -4.17
CA ILE A 210 12.60 3.60 -3.77
C ILE A 210 12.80 3.97 -2.30
N ARG A 211 13.37 3.04 -1.54
CA ARG A 211 13.68 3.19 -0.11
C ARG A 211 15.15 2.93 0.10
N ALA A 212 15.83 3.85 0.76
CA ALA A 212 17.24 3.73 1.11
C ALA A 212 17.42 3.99 2.61
N GLU A 213 18.20 3.14 3.28
CA GLU A 213 18.49 3.25 4.71
C GLU A 213 19.96 2.95 4.97
N VAL A 214 20.55 3.69 5.92
CA VAL A 214 21.92 3.46 6.36
C VAL A 214 21.91 3.07 7.83
N GLU A 215 22.19 1.81 8.12
CA GLU A 215 22.39 1.37 9.49
C GLU A 215 23.77 1.81 9.98
N LEU A 216 23.81 2.56 11.08
CA LEU A 216 25.02 3.05 11.73
C LEU A 216 25.07 2.57 13.19
N PRO A 217 25.41 1.29 13.47
CA PRO A 217 25.31 0.68 14.79
C PRO A 217 26.12 1.40 15.86
N ARG A 218 27.30 1.94 15.48
CA ARG A 218 28.17 2.69 16.40
C ARG A 218 27.47 3.94 16.95
N TYR A 219 26.66 4.59 16.14
CA TYR A 219 25.93 5.82 16.50
C TYR A 219 24.50 5.52 16.96
N ARG A 220 24.06 4.26 16.83
CA ARG A 220 22.69 3.81 17.14
C ARG A 220 21.62 4.61 16.36
N ILE A 221 21.94 4.97 15.12
CA ILE A 221 21.03 5.70 14.23
C ILE A 221 20.85 4.95 12.92
N VAL A 222 19.63 5.09 12.37
CA VAL A 222 19.28 4.61 11.04
C VAL A 222 18.57 5.76 10.31
N PRO A 223 19.31 6.61 9.59
CA PRO A 223 18.70 7.54 8.65
C PRO A 223 18.16 6.79 7.45
N GLY A 224 16.98 7.18 6.99
CA GLY A 224 16.30 6.62 5.84
C GLY A 224 15.68 7.69 4.97
N LEU A 225 15.49 7.36 3.71
CA LEU A 225 14.78 8.17 2.73
C LEU A 225 13.93 7.27 1.86
N GLU A 226 12.68 7.64 1.68
CA GLU A 226 11.79 7.01 0.74
C GLU A 226 11.24 8.05 -0.24
N LEU A 227 11.20 7.69 -1.50
CA LEU A 227 10.59 8.43 -2.59
C LEU A 227 9.60 7.52 -3.29
N GLY A 228 8.42 8.01 -3.59
CA GLY A 228 7.47 7.22 -4.35
C GLY A 228 6.62 8.08 -5.26
N VAL A 229 6.10 7.44 -6.29
CA VAL A 229 5.23 8.05 -7.28
C VAL A 229 4.14 7.08 -7.69
N ALA A 230 2.90 7.54 -7.70
CA ALA A 230 1.75 6.85 -8.23
C ALA A 230 1.11 7.72 -9.32
N SER A 231 0.88 7.16 -10.50
CA SER A 231 0.24 7.89 -11.59
C SER A 231 -1.15 8.38 -11.19
N GLY A 232 -1.55 9.50 -11.75
CA GLY A 232 -2.86 10.11 -11.58
C GLY A 232 -3.59 10.23 -12.89
N ASP A 233 -4.89 10.46 -12.82
CA ASP A 233 -5.73 10.68 -13.97
C ASP A 233 -6.12 12.15 -14.09
N ALA A 234 -5.69 12.79 -15.18
CA ALA A 234 -5.97 14.19 -15.48
C ALA A 234 -7.23 14.37 -16.33
N ASP A 235 -7.63 13.34 -17.08
CA ASP A 235 -8.82 13.34 -17.94
C ASP A 235 -9.69 12.12 -17.63
N ARG A 236 -10.55 12.28 -16.66
CA ARG A 236 -11.43 11.21 -16.15
C ARG A 236 -12.63 10.93 -17.05
N GLU A 237 -12.76 11.61 -18.18
CA GLU A 237 -13.89 11.48 -19.11
C GLU A 237 -13.54 10.69 -20.37
N ASP A 238 -12.27 10.30 -20.57
CA ASP A 238 -11.82 9.65 -21.80
C ASP A 238 -11.97 8.11 -21.80
N GLY A 239 -12.57 7.52 -20.75
CA GLY A 239 -12.80 6.09 -20.65
C GLY A 239 -11.55 5.27 -20.28
N THR A 240 -10.47 5.91 -19.85
CA THR A 240 -9.24 5.25 -19.40
C THR A 240 -8.88 5.75 -18.01
N SER A 241 -8.84 4.87 -17.01
CA SER A 241 -8.31 5.20 -15.67
C SER A 241 -6.79 5.06 -15.66
N ARG A 242 -6.11 6.15 -15.31
CA ARG A 242 -4.64 6.22 -15.22
C ARG A 242 -4.13 6.37 -13.79
N ALA A 243 -5.04 6.37 -12.81
CA ALA A 243 -4.67 6.50 -11.41
C ALA A 243 -4.20 5.14 -10.86
N PHE A 244 -2.91 5.03 -10.54
CA PHE A 244 -2.38 3.91 -9.79
C PHE A 244 -2.63 4.13 -8.30
N ALA A 245 -3.03 3.09 -7.59
CA ALA A 245 -3.05 3.06 -6.14
C ALA A 245 -2.06 1.99 -5.67
N PHE A 246 -1.21 2.32 -4.71
CA PHE A 246 -0.45 1.33 -3.96
C PHE A 246 -1.42 0.48 -3.16
N ASP A 247 -1.01 -0.72 -2.78
CA ASP A 247 -1.74 -1.48 -1.79
C ASP A 247 -1.97 -0.60 -0.54
N PRO A 248 -3.20 -0.48 -0.02
CA PRO A 248 -3.49 0.37 1.15
C PRO A 248 -2.73 -0.05 2.41
N ASP A 249 -2.24 -1.28 2.46
CA ASP A 249 -1.40 -1.76 3.55
C ASP A 249 0.05 -1.26 3.43
N TYR A 250 0.47 -0.76 2.26
CA TYR A 250 1.71 0.01 2.09
C TYR A 250 1.53 1.44 2.63
N ARG A 251 1.87 1.65 3.89
CA ARG A 251 1.60 2.91 4.60
C ARG A 251 2.72 3.93 4.47
N VAL A 252 2.37 5.15 4.11
CA VAL A 252 3.28 6.31 4.05
C VAL A 252 2.70 7.42 4.90
N GLY A 253 3.35 7.72 6.03
CA GLY A 253 2.86 8.68 7.02
C GLY A 253 1.65 8.21 7.81
N MET A 254 1.25 8.99 8.79
CA MET A 254 0.12 8.68 9.67
C MET A 254 -1.18 9.34 9.25
N ILE A 255 -1.15 10.45 8.49
CA ILE A 255 -2.31 11.35 8.32
C ILE A 255 -2.65 11.62 6.85
N LEU A 256 -1.72 12.13 6.02
CA LEU A 256 -2.06 12.65 4.69
C LEU A 256 -2.74 11.64 3.79
N PHE A 257 -2.17 10.44 3.64
CA PHE A 257 -2.78 9.39 2.83
C PHE A 257 -3.83 8.59 3.62
N PRO A 258 -3.50 7.96 4.78
CA PRO A 258 -4.42 7.03 5.41
C PRO A 258 -5.66 7.71 6.00
N GLU A 259 -5.53 8.91 6.52
CA GLU A 259 -6.65 9.59 7.18
C GLU A 259 -7.31 10.62 6.26
N LEU A 260 -6.55 11.58 5.73
CA LEU A 260 -7.14 12.71 5.01
C LEU A 260 -7.68 12.28 3.64
N LEU A 261 -6.81 11.75 2.75
CA LEU A 261 -7.24 11.30 1.41
C LEU A 261 -8.19 10.10 1.50
N GLY A 262 -7.89 9.13 2.36
CA GLY A 262 -8.74 7.97 2.57
C GLY A 262 -10.16 8.36 3.00
N ARG A 263 -10.32 9.29 3.94
CA ARG A 263 -11.63 9.75 4.41
C ARG A 263 -12.35 10.61 3.38
N MET A 264 -11.63 11.50 2.68
CA MET A 264 -12.24 12.36 1.66
C MET A 264 -12.78 11.54 0.49
N SER A 265 -12.02 10.56 -0.01
CA SER A 265 -12.47 9.67 -1.07
C SER A 265 -13.67 8.81 -0.64
N ALA A 266 -13.64 8.27 0.59
CA ALA A 266 -14.75 7.50 1.14
C ALA A 266 -16.02 8.33 1.29
N TRP A 267 -15.89 9.58 1.72
CA TRP A 267 -17.03 10.51 1.83
C TRP A 267 -17.62 10.83 0.45
N SER A 268 -16.79 11.09 -0.56
CA SER A 268 -17.25 11.30 -1.94
C SER A 268 -18.01 10.07 -2.45
N ALA A 269 -17.43 8.87 -2.30
CA ALA A 269 -18.06 7.62 -2.75
C ALA A 269 -19.39 7.33 -2.01
N SER A 270 -19.47 7.61 -0.71
CA SER A 270 -20.72 7.41 0.05
C SER A 270 -21.85 8.32 -0.43
N ARG A 271 -21.54 9.56 -0.81
CA ARG A 271 -22.53 10.50 -1.39
C ARG A 271 -22.99 10.09 -2.77
N ILE A 272 -22.07 9.57 -3.60
CA ILE A 272 -22.42 9.02 -4.91
C ILE A 272 -23.33 7.81 -4.79
N ALA A 273 -23.10 6.96 -3.80
CA ALA A 273 -23.91 5.77 -3.55
C ALA A 273 -25.27 6.04 -2.89
N ASP A 274 -25.50 7.25 -2.36
CA ASP A 274 -26.75 7.60 -1.68
C ASP A 274 -27.86 7.92 -2.70
N PRO A 275 -28.93 7.10 -2.82
CA PRO A 275 -30.00 7.31 -3.77
C PRO A 275 -30.74 8.64 -3.56
N SER A 276 -30.77 9.16 -2.34
CA SER A 276 -31.45 10.40 -2.01
C SER A 276 -30.72 11.64 -2.51
N LEU A 277 -29.40 11.52 -2.79
CA LEU A 277 -28.56 12.59 -3.29
C LEU A 277 -28.33 12.54 -4.81
N GLN A 278 -28.89 11.54 -5.49
CA GLN A 278 -28.72 11.36 -6.93
C GLN A 278 -29.56 12.37 -7.72
N GLY A 279 -28.92 13.45 -8.18
CA GLY A 279 -29.51 14.41 -9.12
C GLY A 279 -29.06 14.26 -10.57
N ALA A 280 -27.88 13.74 -10.83
CA ALA A 280 -27.28 13.47 -12.13
C ALA A 280 -26.23 12.37 -12.01
N PRO A 281 -25.96 11.60 -13.08
CA PRO A 281 -24.86 10.64 -13.07
C PRO A 281 -23.54 11.37 -12.85
N SER A 282 -22.75 10.85 -11.96
CA SER A 282 -21.39 11.28 -11.75
C SER A 282 -20.58 11.04 -13.04
N LYS A 283 -19.92 12.08 -13.53
CA LYS A 283 -18.93 11.97 -14.60
C LYS A 283 -17.57 11.84 -13.95
N GLY A 284 -17.27 11.04 -13.23
CA GLY A 284 -15.97 10.87 -12.64
C GLY A 284 -15.87 9.45 -12.14
N TYR A 285 -14.89 8.85 -12.50
CA TYR A 285 -14.84 7.47 -12.62
C TYR A 285 -13.95 6.80 -11.66
N ASP A 286 -13.01 7.49 -11.04
CA ASP A 286 -12.22 7.01 -9.93
C ASP A 286 -13.06 7.05 -8.67
N LEU A 287 -14.15 6.33 -8.71
CA LEU A 287 -14.98 6.05 -7.54
C LEU A 287 -14.36 5.01 -6.62
N ALA A 288 -13.23 4.45 -7.01
CA ALA A 288 -12.48 3.55 -6.18
C ALA A 288 -12.06 4.26 -4.89
N LEU A 289 -12.49 3.68 -3.77
CA LEU A 289 -12.02 4.07 -2.45
C LEU A 289 -10.50 3.92 -2.43
N THR A 290 -9.78 4.96 -2.06
CA THR A 290 -8.32 4.86 -1.91
C THR A 290 -7.93 4.00 -0.71
N ASN A 291 -8.84 3.78 0.24
CA ASN A 291 -8.60 3.09 1.51
C ASN A 291 -7.36 3.59 2.27
N GLY A 292 -6.93 4.82 1.97
CA GLY A 292 -5.72 5.41 2.51
C GLY A 292 -4.44 5.06 1.76
N ALA A 293 -4.56 4.44 0.60
CA ALA A 293 -3.45 4.15 -0.30
C ALA A 293 -2.78 5.42 -0.83
N VAL A 294 -1.51 5.30 -1.19
CA VAL A 294 -0.82 6.31 -2.00
C VAL A 294 -1.34 6.21 -3.43
N THR A 295 -1.99 7.26 -3.91
CA THR A 295 -2.50 7.35 -5.28
C THR A 295 -2.38 8.76 -5.80
N ASN A 296 -2.23 8.90 -7.13
CA ASN A 296 -2.10 10.22 -7.77
C ASN A 296 -1.09 11.13 -7.06
N ALA A 297 0.07 10.63 -6.67
CA ALA A 297 0.99 11.35 -5.80
C ALA A 297 2.45 11.15 -6.18
N LEU A 298 3.24 12.18 -5.94
CA LEU A 298 4.69 12.14 -5.77
C LEU A 298 4.97 12.52 -4.30
N TYR A 299 5.78 11.75 -3.60
CA TYR A 299 6.13 12.05 -2.22
C TYR A 299 7.61 11.87 -1.91
N LEU A 300 8.05 12.58 -0.87
CA LEU A 300 9.36 12.51 -0.25
C LEU A 300 9.16 12.23 1.24
N TYR A 301 9.79 11.18 1.76
CA TYR A 301 9.61 10.71 3.13
C TYR A 301 10.95 10.38 3.81
N PRO A 302 11.75 11.40 4.22
CA PRO A 302 12.92 11.21 5.07
C PRO A 302 12.52 10.76 6.47
N ARG A 303 13.30 9.82 7.02
CA ARG A 303 13.08 9.19 8.31
C ARG A 303 14.37 9.09 9.09
N LEU A 304 14.27 9.08 10.42
CA LEU A 304 15.38 8.86 11.31
C LEU A 304 14.92 8.01 12.50
N LYS A 305 15.61 6.90 12.73
CA LYS A 305 15.50 6.11 13.95
C LYS A 305 16.75 6.33 14.80
N PHE A 306 16.54 6.50 16.08
CA PHE A 306 17.59 6.63 17.10
C PHE A 306 17.30 5.71 18.28
N THR A 307 18.20 4.76 18.57
CA THR A 307 18.12 3.89 19.75
C THR A 307 18.81 4.56 20.93
N ALA A 308 18.02 5.28 21.75
CA ALA A 308 18.54 6.04 22.86
C ALA A 308 19.16 5.17 23.96
N LEU A 309 18.45 4.09 24.31
CA LEU A 309 18.88 3.08 25.28
C LEU A 309 18.55 1.70 24.70
N LYS A 310 19.07 0.62 25.31
CA LYS A 310 18.71 -0.74 24.91
C LYS A 310 17.18 -0.93 25.05
N GLY A 311 16.53 -1.20 23.92
CA GLY A 311 15.08 -1.36 23.83
C GLY A 311 14.28 -0.07 23.69
N LEU A 312 14.88 1.14 23.82
CA LEU A 312 14.19 2.42 23.65
C LEU A 312 14.55 3.05 22.30
N ASP A 313 13.60 3.08 21.40
CA ASP A 313 13.73 3.68 20.09
C ASP A 313 12.90 4.95 19.97
N ILE A 314 13.49 5.99 19.39
CA ILE A 314 12.86 7.26 19.04
C ILE A 314 12.88 7.36 17.51
N ARG A 315 11.76 7.78 16.91
CA ARG A 315 11.60 7.90 15.46
C ARG A 315 11.07 9.26 15.11
N LEU A 316 11.56 9.77 14.00
CA LEU A 316 11.14 11.03 13.40
C LEU A 316 10.94 10.78 11.90
N ALA A 317 9.89 11.34 11.33
CA ALA A 317 9.66 11.35 9.90
C ALA A 317 9.07 12.69 9.47
N PHE A 318 9.33 13.04 8.21
CA PHE A 318 8.73 14.18 7.52
C PHE A 318 8.20 13.70 6.17
N LEU A 319 6.94 13.92 5.89
CA LEU A 319 6.32 13.61 4.62
C LEU A 319 5.95 14.89 3.89
N TRP A 320 6.40 15.04 2.67
CA TRP A 320 5.89 16.02 1.71
C TRP A 320 5.27 15.29 0.54
N ALA A 321 4.09 15.73 0.10
CA ALA A 321 3.38 15.10 -1.00
C ALA A 321 2.75 16.11 -1.96
N ARG A 322 2.73 15.74 -3.24
CA ARG A 322 2.11 16.50 -4.33
C ARG A 322 1.42 15.56 -5.30
N ALA A 323 0.21 15.90 -5.72
CA ALA A 323 -0.51 15.15 -6.75
C ALA A 323 0.09 15.34 -8.15
N LEU A 324 0.05 14.30 -8.98
CA LEU A 324 0.45 14.35 -10.40
C LEU A 324 -0.64 14.99 -11.26
N ALA A 325 -1.89 14.60 -11.07
CA ALA A 325 -3.07 15.26 -11.59
C ALA A 325 -3.73 16.11 -10.50
N ALA A 326 -4.38 17.21 -10.84
CA ALA A 326 -5.07 18.02 -9.86
C ALA A 326 -6.16 17.21 -9.13
N VAL A 327 -6.21 17.31 -7.81
CA VAL A 327 -7.18 16.59 -6.99
C VAL A 327 -8.58 17.16 -7.21
N THR A 328 -9.50 16.28 -7.57
CA THR A 328 -10.91 16.61 -7.80
C THR A 328 -11.81 15.67 -7.01
N ASP A 329 -12.96 16.16 -6.59
CA ASP A 329 -14.02 15.37 -5.98
C ASP A 329 -15.06 14.99 -7.04
N PRO A 330 -15.22 13.72 -7.38
CA PRO A 330 -16.19 13.28 -8.39
C PRO A 330 -17.62 13.72 -8.06
N TYR A 331 -18.03 13.67 -6.80
CA TYR A 331 -19.37 14.07 -6.38
C TYR A 331 -19.59 15.57 -6.53
N ASN A 332 -18.72 16.41 -5.96
CA ASN A 332 -18.88 17.86 -6.01
C ASN A 332 -18.73 18.42 -7.41
N ALA A 333 -17.77 17.93 -8.19
CA ALA A 333 -17.56 18.38 -9.57
C ALA A 333 -18.82 18.21 -10.41
N ASN A 334 -19.53 17.13 -10.21
CA ASN A 334 -20.68 16.79 -11.04
C ASN A 334 -22.00 17.39 -10.56
N LEU A 335 -22.31 17.23 -9.27
CA LEU A 335 -23.62 17.63 -8.73
C LEU A 335 -23.69 19.10 -8.34
N SER A 336 -22.59 19.66 -7.81
CA SER A 336 -22.61 21.01 -7.25
C SER A 336 -22.20 22.08 -8.25
N ASN A 337 -21.41 21.78 -9.26
CA ASN A 337 -20.83 22.75 -10.18
C ASN A 337 -21.17 22.51 -11.65
N GLY A 338 -22.17 21.67 -11.95
CA GLY A 338 -22.60 21.44 -13.32
C GLY A 338 -21.54 20.75 -14.20
N GLY A 339 -20.64 19.96 -13.62
CA GLY A 339 -19.58 19.22 -14.29
C GLY A 339 -18.22 19.93 -14.31
N TYR A 340 -18.08 21.09 -13.68
CA TYR A 340 -16.77 21.74 -13.52
C TYR A 340 -15.95 21.07 -12.41
N PRO A 341 -14.65 20.78 -12.63
CA PRO A 341 -13.79 20.18 -11.62
C PRO A 341 -13.66 21.05 -10.38
N VAL A 342 -13.89 20.46 -9.22
CA VAL A 342 -13.68 21.07 -7.89
C VAL A 342 -13.06 20.07 -6.94
N GLY A 343 -12.37 20.55 -5.91
CA GLY A 343 -11.80 19.73 -4.85
C GLY A 343 -12.86 19.19 -3.88
N TYR A 344 -12.44 18.32 -2.96
CA TYR A 344 -13.30 17.66 -1.96
C TYR A 344 -14.13 18.63 -1.09
N ARG A 345 -13.64 19.83 -0.85
CA ARG A 345 -14.34 20.87 -0.09
C ARG A 345 -14.92 21.98 -0.96
N GLY A 346 -15.00 21.75 -2.27
CA GLY A 346 -15.53 22.71 -3.23
C GLY A 346 -14.53 23.77 -3.71
N GLY A 347 -13.28 23.71 -3.25
CA GLY A 347 -12.22 24.60 -3.67
C GLY A 347 -11.72 24.31 -5.08
N ARG A 348 -10.79 25.13 -5.58
CA ARG A 348 -10.19 24.91 -6.90
C ARG A 348 -9.34 23.65 -6.91
N PRO A 349 -9.36 22.86 -7.99
CA PRO A 349 -8.46 21.74 -8.14
C PRO A 349 -7.00 22.15 -7.95
N SER A 350 -6.26 21.43 -7.13
CA SER A 350 -4.86 21.71 -6.84
C SER A 350 -4.04 20.42 -6.75
N LYS A 351 -2.74 20.55 -6.96
CA LYS A 351 -1.78 19.45 -6.83
C LYS A 351 -1.07 19.45 -5.47
N ASP A 352 -1.25 20.45 -4.65
CA ASP A 352 -0.59 20.56 -3.34
C ASP A 352 -1.36 19.74 -2.30
N LEU A 353 -0.77 18.61 -1.88
CA LEU A 353 -1.32 17.75 -0.83
C LEU A 353 -0.87 18.17 0.57
N GLY A 354 0.22 18.93 0.67
CA GLY A 354 0.74 19.42 1.94
C GLY A 354 1.91 18.62 2.49
N TYR A 355 2.07 18.66 3.79
CA TYR A 355 3.16 17.97 4.49
C TYR A 355 2.75 17.51 5.89
N GLU A 356 3.54 16.56 6.43
CA GLU A 356 3.28 15.89 7.70
C GLU A 356 4.59 15.68 8.45
N ILE A 357 4.52 15.71 9.78
CA ILE A 357 5.62 15.39 10.69
C ILE A 357 5.14 14.32 11.65
N ASP A 358 5.87 13.20 11.71
CA ASP A 358 5.58 12.08 12.60
C ASP A 358 6.68 11.90 13.62
N VAL A 359 6.30 11.61 14.85
CA VAL A 359 7.19 11.35 15.98
C VAL A 359 6.73 10.07 16.68
N GLY A 360 7.66 9.19 16.99
CA GLY A 360 7.36 7.94 17.70
C GLY A 360 8.38 7.63 18.78
N VAL A 361 7.91 7.04 19.87
CA VAL A 361 8.75 6.45 20.92
C VAL A 361 8.24 5.04 21.19
N SER A 362 9.13 4.05 21.22
CA SER A 362 8.76 2.70 21.62
C SER A 362 9.81 2.11 22.55
N TYR A 363 9.34 1.31 23.51
CA TYR A 363 10.19 0.57 24.42
C TYR A 363 9.86 -0.93 24.35
N THR A 364 10.87 -1.73 24.03
CA THR A 364 10.78 -3.19 24.06
C THR A 364 11.51 -3.71 25.28
N THR A 365 10.80 -4.40 26.17
CA THR A 365 11.40 -5.00 27.36
C THR A 365 12.38 -6.10 26.98
N PRO A 366 13.39 -6.38 27.80
CA PRO A 366 14.07 -7.68 27.74
C PRO A 366 13.04 -8.82 27.89
N LYS A 367 13.38 -10.01 27.44
CA LYS A 367 12.54 -11.20 27.68
C LYS A 367 12.30 -11.37 29.17
N ILE A 368 11.04 -11.24 29.61
CA ILE A 368 10.69 -11.22 31.04
C ILE A 368 10.31 -12.62 31.52
N TRP A 369 9.54 -13.37 30.70
CA TRP A 369 9.14 -14.74 30.96
C TRP A 369 9.43 -15.63 29.75
N GLY A 370 10.48 -16.45 29.82
CA GLY A 370 10.85 -17.31 28.69
C GLY A 370 11.07 -16.53 27.42
N PRO A 371 10.32 -16.83 26.33
CA PRO A 371 10.46 -16.14 25.06
C PRO A 371 9.76 -14.76 25.01
N PHE A 372 8.90 -14.42 25.98
CA PHE A 372 8.00 -13.26 25.90
C PHE A 372 8.70 -11.93 26.17
N ALA A 373 8.48 -10.95 25.28
CA ALA A 373 8.84 -9.56 25.47
C ALA A 373 7.62 -8.66 25.19
N PHE A 374 7.50 -7.56 25.95
CA PHE A 374 6.47 -6.54 25.73
C PHE A 374 7.08 -5.37 24.98
N ARG A 375 6.34 -4.87 24.01
CA ARG A 375 6.63 -3.61 23.34
C ARG A 375 5.51 -2.63 23.62
N LEU A 376 5.88 -1.45 24.11
CA LEU A 376 4.98 -0.33 24.32
C LEU A 376 5.40 0.82 23.42
N GLY A 377 4.46 1.44 22.74
CA GLY A 377 4.74 2.53 21.81
C GLY A 377 3.72 3.65 21.90
N LEU A 378 4.20 4.87 21.66
CA LEU A 378 3.39 6.06 21.48
C LEU A 378 3.87 6.76 20.21
N GLN A 379 2.95 7.10 19.32
CA GLN A 379 3.22 7.83 18.09
C GLN A 379 2.28 9.02 17.96
N GLY A 380 2.77 10.09 17.37
CA GLY A 380 1.99 11.28 17.06
C GLY A 380 2.35 11.84 15.70
N GLY A 381 1.34 12.23 14.94
CA GLY A 381 1.45 12.90 13.66
C GLY A 381 0.82 14.30 13.72
N TRP A 382 1.42 15.21 12.99
CA TRP A 382 0.90 16.55 12.71
C TRP A 382 0.99 16.80 11.21
N ALA A 383 -0.14 17.09 10.57
CA ALA A 383 -0.19 17.39 9.15
C ALA A 383 -0.74 18.78 8.88
N LYS A 384 -0.15 19.47 7.91
CA LYS A 384 -0.68 20.69 7.31
C LYS A 384 -1.16 20.35 5.89
N PRO A 385 -2.49 20.18 5.69
CA PRO A 385 -3.06 19.98 4.38
C PRO A 385 -2.72 21.14 3.43
N GLY A 386 -2.46 20.80 2.17
CA GLY A 386 -2.19 21.77 1.11
C GLY A 386 -3.46 22.28 0.42
N ALA A 387 -3.27 23.09 -0.60
CA ALA A 387 -4.36 23.77 -1.32
C ALA A 387 -5.35 22.81 -2.04
N ALA A 388 -5.02 21.53 -2.19
CA ALA A 388 -5.96 20.52 -2.70
C ALA A 388 -7.18 20.32 -1.79
N PHE A 389 -7.10 20.78 -0.54
CA PHE A 389 -8.16 20.66 0.47
C PHE A 389 -8.76 21.98 0.89
N ASP A 390 -8.55 23.06 0.12
CA ASP A 390 -9.18 24.35 0.38
C ASP A 390 -10.71 24.27 0.12
N ASP A 391 -11.47 25.13 0.82
CA ASP A 391 -12.92 25.24 0.59
C ASP A 391 -13.26 26.12 -0.64
N ALA A 392 -14.55 26.23 -0.94
CA ALA A 392 -15.04 27.04 -2.07
C ALA A 392 -14.68 28.55 -1.98
N ASN A 393 -14.38 29.04 -0.80
CA ASN A 393 -13.94 30.42 -0.56
C ASN A 393 -12.43 30.58 -0.60
N GLY A 394 -11.68 29.48 -0.79
CA GLY A 394 -10.22 29.47 -0.76
C GLY A 394 -9.64 29.42 0.65
N ASN A 395 -10.44 29.08 1.66
CA ASN A 395 -9.92 28.93 3.03
C ASN A 395 -9.22 27.58 3.17
N ALA A 396 -8.00 27.62 3.67
CA ALA A 396 -7.20 26.42 3.92
C ALA A 396 -7.83 25.52 4.99
N LEU A 397 -7.67 24.20 4.81
CA LEU A 397 -7.99 23.24 5.86
C LEU A 397 -7.01 23.40 7.03
N GLY A 398 -7.52 23.41 8.26
CA GLY A 398 -6.72 23.49 9.48
C GLY A 398 -5.75 22.31 9.61
N ALA A 399 -4.75 22.45 10.47
CA ALA A 399 -3.84 21.35 10.78
C ALA A 399 -4.58 20.17 11.42
N ILE A 400 -4.12 18.97 11.12
CA ILE A 400 -4.69 17.70 11.61
C ILE A 400 -3.66 17.06 12.54
N TYR A 401 -4.15 16.43 13.60
CA TYR A 401 -3.33 15.73 14.59
C TYR A 401 -3.83 14.30 14.76
N LYS A 402 -2.90 13.36 14.92
CA LYS A 402 -3.20 11.97 15.25
C LYS A 402 -2.27 11.51 16.36
N ILE A 403 -2.81 10.77 17.33
CA ILE A 403 -2.04 10.11 18.38
C ILE A 403 -2.43 8.64 18.38
N ARG A 404 -1.43 7.75 18.50
CA ARG A 404 -1.62 6.31 18.58
C ARG A 404 -0.78 5.74 19.71
N ALA A 405 -1.41 4.92 20.56
CA ALA A 405 -0.71 4.09 21.55
C ALA A 405 -0.75 2.63 21.07
N MET A 406 0.35 1.91 21.27
CA MET A 406 0.51 0.51 20.87
C MET A 406 1.01 -0.30 22.05
N ALA A 407 0.55 -1.54 22.15
CA ALA A 407 1.05 -2.53 23.10
C ALA A 407 1.08 -3.89 22.42
N ASP A 408 2.26 -4.46 22.27
CA ASP A 408 2.48 -5.73 21.58
C ASP A 408 3.13 -6.73 22.53
N LEU A 409 2.74 -7.99 22.39
CA LEU A 409 3.39 -9.12 23.05
C LEU A 409 4.09 -9.93 21.96
N THR A 410 5.42 -10.02 22.05
CA THR A 410 6.23 -10.83 21.14
C THR A 410 6.76 -12.07 21.87
N PHE A 411 6.80 -13.20 21.18
CA PHE A 411 7.26 -14.48 21.73
C PHE A 411 8.11 -15.29 20.74
#